data_302d314afa40896ddc78d9ab50f1b7cb
#
_entry.id   302d314afa40896ddc78d9ab50f1b7cb
#
_cell.length_a   1.000
_cell.length_b   1.000
_cell.length_c   1.000
_cell.angle_alpha   90.00
_cell.angle_beta   90.00
_cell.angle_gamma   90.00
#
_symmetry.space_group_name_H-M   'P 1'
#
loop_
_entity.id
_entity.type
_entity.pdbx_description
1 polymer ?
#
loop_
_entity_poly.entity_id
_entity_poly.type
_entity_poly.pdbx_seq_one_letter_code
_entity_poly.pdbx_strand_id
1 'polypeptide(L)'
;MSEQPGPKAPRWAWWVATGFGSGRLRPAPGTWGSLAACLAWALILALTATPFSSWALSHGSQPRSAILGLALEAFLLALPIAMTWAAVRASDRVVEETGQKDPSYIVADEWAGQWIALWPLRWFLAQNLFRLGRPGGWKILVLMALPFGLFRLLDIWKPWPCHEIQGLPGGQGVVADDVVAGLYAIPLVLVLHPLLEALLR
;
A
#
# COMPACT_ATOMS: atom_id res chain seq x y z
N MET A 1 25.18 30.23 -9.99
CA MET A 1 25.91 28.95 -9.94
C MET A 1 25.00 27.91 -10.55
N SER A 2 25.33 27.42 -11.74
CA SER A 2 24.57 26.32 -12.38
C SER A 2 24.87 25.05 -11.60
N GLU A 3 23.91 24.57 -10.81
CA GLU A 3 24.01 23.25 -10.20
C GLU A 3 24.16 22.21 -11.31
N GLN A 4 25.28 21.52 -11.31
CA GLN A 4 25.47 20.40 -12.24
C GLN A 4 24.42 19.34 -11.91
N PRO A 5 23.74 18.78 -12.93
CA PRO A 5 22.78 17.72 -12.69
C PRO A 5 23.48 16.56 -11.97
N GLY A 6 22.83 16.00 -10.96
CA GLY A 6 23.31 14.86 -10.20
C GLY A 6 23.53 13.60 -11.06
N PRO A 7 24.10 12.53 -10.51
CA PRO A 7 24.31 11.28 -11.23
C PRO A 7 22.96 10.70 -11.70
N LYS A 8 22.92 10.21 -12.96
CA LYS A 8 21.69 9.64 -13.53
C LYS A 8 21.18 8.47 -12.70
N ALA A 9 19.92 8.55 -12.29
CA ALA A 9 19.25 7.46 -11.61
C ALA A 9 19.05 6.25 -12.53
N PRO A 10 19.24 5.02 -12.03
CA PRO A 10 19.03 3.82 -12.82
C PRO A 10 17.54 3.66 -13.20
N ARG A 11 17.25 2.97 -14.29
CA ARG A 11 15.87 2.79 -14.78
C ARG A 11 14.92 2.20 -13.75
N TRP A 12 15.38 1.27 -12.92
CA TRP A 12 14.54 0.68 -11.88
C TRP A 12 14.07 1.72 -10.86
N ALA A 13 14.92 2.72 -10.51
CA ALA A 13 14.54 3.77 -9.56
C ALA A 13 13.39 4.63 -10.13
N TRP A 14 13.46 4.99 -11.41
CA TRP A 14 12.37 5.69 -12.09
C TRP A 14 11.08 4.87 -12.15
N TRP A 15 11.17 3.55 -12.43
CA TRP A 15 10.02 2.68 -12.43
C TRP A 15 9.34 2.63 -11.06
N VAL A 16 10.11 2.40 -10.00
CA VAL A 16 9.59 2.34 -8.63
C VAL A 16 9.10 3.72 -8.17
N ALA A 17 9.92 4.77 -8.31
CA ALA A 17 9.57 6.12 -7.85
C ALA A 17 8.26 6.63 -8.48
N THR A 18 8.04 6.34 -9.76
CA THR A 18 6.79 6.72 -10.46
C THR A 18 5.64 5.73 -10.23
N GLY A 19 5.73 4.80 -9.27
CA GLY A 19 4.71 3.80 -9.00
C GLY A 19 4.35 3.01 -10.27
N PHE A 20 5.37 2.48 -10.95
CA PHE A 20 5.25 1.75 -12.22
C PHE A 20 4.56 2.56 -13.33
N GLY A 21 4.73 3.89 -13.28
CA GLY A 21 4.17 4.84 -14.26
C GLY A 21 2.86 5.49 -13.85
N SER A 22 2.20 5.06 -12.77
CA SER A 22 0.95 5.65 -12.28
C SER A 22 1.10 7.13 -11.90
N GLY A 23 2.27 7.55 -11.39
CA GLY A 23 2.59 8.94 -11.05
C GLY A 23 2.70 9.88 -12.25
N ARG A 24 2.69 9.37 -13.48
CA ARG A 24 2.66 10.18 -14.71
C ARG A 24 1.24 10.55 -15.14
N LEU A 25 0.22 9.97 -14.51
CA LEU A 25 -1.18 10.24 -14.83
C LEU A 25 -1.62 11.59 -14.25
N ARG A 26 -2.41 12.33 -15.00
CA ARG A 26 -2.93 13.65 -14.63
C ARG A 26 -4.47 13.56 -14.50
N PRO A 27 -5.13 14.37 -13.66
CA PRO A 27 -4.61 15.55 -12.94
C PRO A 27 -3.99 15.28 -11.58
N ALA A 28 -4.23 14.14 -10.93
CA ALA A 28 -3.86 13.88 -9.53
C ALA A 28 -2.93 12.66 -9.41
N PRO A 29 -1.60 12.80 -9.63
CA PRO A 29 -0.67 11.67 -9.65
C PRO A 29 -0.73 10.79 -8.41
N GLY A 30 -0.74 11.38 -7.20
CA GLY A 30 -0.84 10.63 -5.95
C GLY A 30 -2.11 9.80 -5.81
N THR A 31 -3.27 10.32 -6.28
CA THR A 31 -4.51 9.56 -6.31
C THR A 31 -4.42 8.37 -7.26
N TRP A 32 -3.80 8.56 -8.44
CA TRP A 32 -3.55 7.47 -9.38
C TRP A 32 -2.53 6.46 -8.83
N GLY A 33 -1.50 6.95 -8.11
CA GLY A 33 -0.54 6.12 -7.39
C GLY A 33 -1.22 5.21 -6.37
N SER A 34 -2.03 5.79 -5.48
CA SER A 34 -2.78 5.05 -4.46
C SER A 34 -3.79 4.07 -5.07
N LEU A 35 -4.49 4.46 -6.16
CA LEU A 35 -5.42 3.56 -6.86
C LEU A 35 -4.70 2.38 -7.50
N ALA A 36 -3.57 2.63 -8.16
CA ALA A 36 -2.74 1.58 -8.74
C ALA A 36 -2.21 0.62 -7.66
N ALA A 37 -1.80 1.15 -6.50
CA ALA A 37 -1.41 0.36 -5.34
C ALA A 37 -2.55 -0.53 -4.82
N CYS A 38 -3.80 -0.01 -4.76
CA CYS A 38 -4.99 -0.79 -4.40
C CYS A 38 -5.23 -1.93 -5.39
N LEU A 39 -5.17 -1.66 -6.69
CA LEU A 39 -5.37 -2.68 -7.73
C LEU A 39 -4.30 -3.78 -7.66
N ALA A 40 -3.04 -3.39 -7.46
CA ALA A 40 -1.94 -4.34 -7.28
C ALA A 40 -2.15 -5.20 -6.03
N TRP A 41 -2.55 -4.61 -4.91
CA TRP A 41 -2.86 -5.34 -3.67
C TRP A 41 -4.03 -6.32 -3.86
N ALA A 42 -5.10 -5.89 -4.52
CA ALA A 42 -6.24 -6.76 -4.86
C ALA A 42 -5.81 -7.96 -5.70
N LEU A 43 -4.95 -7.74 -6.70
CA LEU A 43 -4.41 -8.81 -7.54
C LEU A 43 -3.55 -9.79 -6.71
N ILE A 44 -2.67 -9.28 -5.84
CA ILE A 44 -1.86 -10.12 -4.94
C ILE A 44 -2.76 -10.98 -4.06
N LEU A 45 -3.80 -10.40 -3.43
CA LEU A 45 -4.74 -11.16 -2.61
C LEU A 45 -5.51 -12.20 -3.43
N ALA A 46 -5.93 -11.87 -4.65
CA ALA A 46 -6.63 -12.79 -5.54
C ALA A 46 -5.74 -13.99 -5.94
N LEU A 47 -4.46 -13.75 -6.17
CA LEU A 47 -3.51 -14.78 -6.59
C LEU A 47 -2.96 -15.63 -5.43
N THR A 48 -3.02 -15.13 -4.19
CA THR A 48 -2.41 -15.78 -3.02
C THR A 48 -3.45 -16.23 -1.99
N ALA A 49 -4.18 -15.30 -1.42
CA ALA A 49 -5.09 -15.57 -0.30
C ALA A 49 -6.32 -16.38 -0.73
N THR A 50 -6.87 -16.13 -1.92
CA THR A 50 -8.05 -16.84 -2.42
C THR A 50 -7.78 -18.32 -2.70
N PRO A 51 -6.73 -18.70 -3.45
CA PRO A 51 -6.37 -20.10 -3.65
C PRO A 51 -6.02 -20.82 -2.34
N PHE A 52 -5.26 -20.14 -1.46
CA PHE A 52 -4.91 -20.70 -0.16
C PHE A 52 -6.15 -20.99 0.69
N SER A 53 -7.10 -20.07 0.78
CA SER A 53 -8.32 -20.24 1.56
C SER A 53 -9.15 -21.41 1.04
N SER A 54 -9.31 -21.52 -0.28
CA SER A 54 -10.03 -22.63 -0.92
C SER A 54 -9.37 -23.99 -0.65
N TRP A 55 -8.03 -24.04 -0.72
CA TRP A 55 -7.27 -25.24 -0.40
C TRP A 55 -7.37 -25.61 1.09
N ALA A 56 -7.23 -24.63 1.99
CA ALA A 56 -7.33 -24.86 3.44
C ALA A 56 -8.70 -25.38 3.86
N LEU A 57 -9.78 -24.89 3.23
CA LEU A 57 -11.15 -25.39 3.45
C LEU A 57 -11.29 -26.86 3.06
N SER A 58 -10.66 -27.30 1.97
CA SER A 58 -10.77 -28.68 1.50
C SER A 58 -9.91 -29.68 2.27
N HIS A 59 -8.85 -29.24 2.96
CA HIS A 59 -7.89 -30.10 3.67
C HIS A 59 -7.98 -30.04 5.19
N GLY A 60 -8.86 -29.21 5.74
CA GLY A 60 -9.12 -29.13 7.19
C GLY A 60 -7.95 -28.56 8.00
N SER A 61 -7.97 -28.85 9.32
CA SER A 61 -7.00 -28.32 10.30
C SER A 61 -5.69 -29.10 10.35
N GLN A 62 -5.12 -29.47 9.19
CA GLN A 62 -3.83 -30.15 9.17
C GLN A 62 -2.68 -29.20 9.57
N PRO A 63 -1.61 -29.67 10.22
CA PRO A 63 -0.44 -28.85 10.57
C PRO A 63 0.17 -28.12 9.37
N ARG A 64 0.12 -28.72 8.17
CA ARG A 64 0.59 -28.10 6.92
C ARG A 64 -0.21 -26.83 6.56
N SER A 65 -1.53 -26.81 6.80
CA SER A 65 -2.33 -25.63 6.49
C SER A 65 -1.98 -24.45 7.42
N ALA A 66 -1.65 -24.72 8.69
CA ALA A 66 -1.18 -23.69 9.60
C ALA A 66 0.18 -23.10 9.17
N ILE A 67 1.13 -23.94 8.80
CA ILE A 67 2.47 -23.50 8.33
C ILE A 67 2.34 -22.65 7.06
N LEU A 68 1.57 -23.10 6.08
CA LEU A 68 1.35 -22.35 4.84
C LEU A 68 0.59 -21.04 5.10
N GLY A 69 -0.35 -21.04 6.05
CA GLY A 69 -1.02 -19.82 6.50
C GLY A 69 -0.04 -18.80 7.08
N LEU A 70 0.82 -19.22 8.01
CA LEU A 70 1.86 -18.37 8.58
C LEU A 70 2.85 -17.85 7.52
N ALA A 71 3.23 -18.69 6.56
CA ALA A 71 4.10 -18.28 5.46
C ALA A 71 3.44 -17.22 4.57
N LEU A 72 2.14 -17.37 4.26
CA LEU A 72 1.37 -16.37 3.52
C LEU A 72 1.26 -15.06 4.31
N GLU A 73 1.02 -15.14 5.63
CA GLU A 73 0.98 -13.98 6.51
C GLU A 73 2.30 -13.21 6.51
N ALA A 74 3.42 -13.94 6.66
CA ALA A 74 4.76 -13.37 6.62
C ALA A 74 5.05 -12.73 5.25
N PHE A 75 4.66 -13.38 4.16
CA PHE A 75 4.79 -12.84 2.81
C PHE A 75 4.01 -11.52 2.64
N LEU A 76 2.73 -11.50 3.02
CA LEU A 76 1.88 -10.30 2.89
C LEU A 76 2.35 -9.16 3.80
N LEU A 77 2.96 -9.45 4.95
CA LEU A 77 3.59 -8.44 5.81
C LEU A 77 4.90 -7.90 5.21
N ALA A 78 5.68 -8.77 4.57
CA ALA A 78 6.94 -8.37 3.96
C ALA A 78 6.75 -7.40 2.77
N LEU A 79 5.62 -7.47 2.07
CA LEU A 79 5.37 -6.63 0.88
C LEU A 79 5.37 -5.13 1.17
N PRO A 80 4.58 -4.58 2.14
CA PRO A 80 4.63 -3.15 2.45
C PRO A 80 6.00 -2.72 2.99
N ILE A 81 6.70 -3.59 3.73
CA ILE A 81 8.06 -3.31 4.21
C ILE A 81 9.03 -3.20 3.03
N ALA A 82 8.99 -4.17 2.11
CA ALA A 82 9.83 -4.17 0.92
C ALA A 82 9.51 -2.98 0.00
N MET A 83 8.22 -2.63 -0.15
CA MET A 83 7.80 -1.48 -0.94
C MET A 83 8.30 -0.18 -0.31
N THR A 84 8.19 -0.01 1.01
CA THR A 84 8.72 1.16 1.72
C THR A 84 10.24 1.30 1.51
N TRP A 85 10.98 0.20 1.68
CA TRP A 85 12.42 0.20 1.43
C TRP A 85 12.76 0.57 -0.02
N ALA A 86 12.05 -0.02 -0.99
CA ALA A 86 12.25 0.26 -2.41
C ALA A 86 11.88 1.72 -2.76
N ALA A 87 10.78 2.24 -2.19
CA ALA A 87 10.33 3.60 -2.36
C ALA A 87 11.39 4.61 -1.89
N VAL A 88 11.93 4.44 -0.67
CA VAL A 88 13.00 5.30 -0.14
C VAL A 88 14.21 5.28 -1.08
N ARG A 89 14.70 4.09 -1.46
CA ARG A 89 15.87 3.95 -2.34
C ARG A 89 15.67 4.54 -3.73
N ALA A 90 14.48 4.37 -4.29
CA ALA A 90 14.14 4.89 -5.61
C ALA A 90 14.01 6.41 -5.58
N SER A 91 13.31 6.95 -4.57
CA SER A 91 13.14 8.39 -4.38
C SER A 91 14.46 9.09 -4.13
N ASP A 92 15.38 8.51 -3.32
CA ASP A 92 16.75 9.04 -3.15
C ASP A 92 17.43 9.25 -4.49
N ARG A 93 17.43 8.26 -5.37
CA ARG A 93 18.10 8.32 -6.67
C ARG A 93 17.49 9.34 -7.61
N VAL A 94 16.14 9.44 -7.63
CA VAL A 94 15.44 10.39 -8.51
C VAL A 94 15.59 11.83 -8.01
N VAL A 95 15.51 12.04 -6.69
CA VAL A 95 15.75 13.36 -6.06
C VAL A 95 17.20 13.82 -6.31
N GLU A 96 18.18 12.92 -6.21
CA GLU A 96 19.60 13.20 -6.46
C GLU A 96 19.84 13.60 -7.92
N GLU A 97 19.20 12.92 -8.90
CA GLU A 97 19.32 13.24 -10.34
C GLU A 97 18.66 14.58 -10.68
N THR A 98 17.46 14.83 -10.13
CA THR A 98 16.61 15.94 -10.54
C THR A 98 16.84 17.23 -9.75
N GLY A 99 17.44 17.12 -8.56
CA GLY A 99 17.55 18.24 -7.62
C GLY A 99 16.20 18.67 -7.01
N GLN A 100 15.09 17.99 -7.33
CA GLN A 100 13.76 18.31 -6.82
C GLN A 100 13.46 17.46 -5.59
N LYS A 101 13.15 18.11 -4.46
CA LYS A 101 12.96 17.43 -3.18
C LYS A 101 11.74 16.49 -3.19
N ASP A 102 10.64 16.89 -3.79
CA ASP A 102 9.38 16.16 -3.82
C ASP A 102 8.61 16.44 -5.12
N PRO A 103 9.04 15.84 -6.24
CA PRO A 103 8.36 16.08 -7.51
C PRO A 103 7.08 15.25 -7.58
N SER A 104 5.97 15.83 -7.99
CA SER A 104 4.62 15.27 -8.00
C SER A 104 4.44 13.95 -8.79
N TYR A 105 5.42 13.52 -9.54
CA TYR A 105 5.42 12.24 -10.26
C TYR A 105 6.06 11.09 -9.46
N ILE A 106 6.73 11.40 -8.36
CA ILE A 106 7.08 10.39 -7.37
C ILE A 106 5.80 10.07 -6.62
N VAL A 107 5.39 8.81 -6.64
CA VAL A 107 4.19 8.27 -6.00
C VAL A 107 4.49 6.90 -5.34
N ALA A 108 5.77 6.59 -5.16
CA ALA A 108 6.20 5.38 -4.48
C ALA A 108 5.89 5.42 -2.98
N ASP A 109 5.83 6.61 -2.40
CA ASP A 109 5.35 6.94 -1.07
C ASP A 109 3.89 6.55 -0.89
N GLU A 110 3.01 6.97 -1.81
CA GLU A 110 1.61 6.56 -1.81
C GLU A 110 1.45 5.04 -1.97
N TRP A 111 2.31 4.38 -2.76
CA TRP A 111 2.30 2.92 -2.85
C TRP A 111 2.65 2.27 -1.52
N ALA A 112 3.68 2.77 -0.83
CA ALA A 112 4.10 2.25 0.47
C ALA A 112 3.02 2.45 1.54
N GLY A 113 2.55 3.69 1.71
CA GLY A 113 1.52 4.05 2.69
C GLY A 113 0.19 3.35 2.42
N GLN A 114 -0.23 3.26 1.15
CA GLN A 114 -1.45 2.58 0.77
C GLN A 114 -1.39 1.06 1.04
N TRP A 115 -0.26 0.39 0.79
CA TRP A 115 -0.11 -1.03 1.10
C TRP A 115 -0.11 -1.30 2.60
N ILE A 116 0.45 -0.39 3.42
CA ILE A 116 0.35 -0.44 4.88
C ILE A 116 -1.12 -0.35 5.32
N ALA A 117 -1.86 0.63 4.79
CA ALA A 117 -3.28 0.82 5.13
C ALA A 117 -4.17 -0.35 4.69
N LEU A 118 -3.82 -1.02 3.58
CA LEU A 118 -4.55 -2.18 3.04
C LEU A 118 -4.19 -3.50 3.73
N TRP A 119 -3.08 -3.55 4.47
CA TRP A 119 -2.60 -4.77 5.08
C TRP A 119 -3.63 -5.49 5.98
N PRO A 120 -4.49 -4.82 6.78
CA PRO A 120 -5.50 -5.49 7.58
C PRO A 120 -6.61 -6.16 6.77
N LEU A 121 -6.86 -5.76 5.52
CA LEU A 121 -7.94 -6.29 4.69
C LEU A 121 -7.89 -7.80 4.49
N ARG A 122 -6.70 -8.39 4.49
CA ARG A 122 -6.52 -9.84 4.36
C ARG A 122 -7.30 -10.65 5.41
N TRP A 123 -7.37 -10.15 6.66
CA TRP A 123 -8.13 -10.82 7.73
C TRP A 123 -9.63 -10.77 7.47
N PHE A 124 -10.13 -9.62 7.04
CA PHE A 124 -11.54 -9.45 6.73
C PHE A 124 -11.95 -10.26 5.50
N LEU A 125 -11.11 -10.27 4.46
CA LEU A 125 -11.37 -11.09 3.26
C LEU A 125 -11.34 -12.59 3.58
N ALA A 126 -10.41 -13.05 4.40
CA ALA A 126 -10.36 -14.43 4.84
C ALA A 126 -11.63 -14.82 5.62
N GLN A 127 -12.04 -14.01 6.61
CA GLN A 127 -13.25 -14.26 7.39
C GLN A 127 -14.52 -14.24 6.52
N ASN A 128 -14.63 -13.35 5.56
CA ASN A 128 -15.78 -13.27 4.66
C ASN A 128 -15.85 -14.44 3.69
N LEU A 129 -14.72 -14.93 3.21
CA LEU A 129 -14.66 -16.14 2.38
C LEU A 129 -15.20 -17.36 3.15
N PHE A 130 -14.90 -17.44 4.45
CA PHE A 130 -15.37 -18.53 5.33
C PHE A 130 -16.85 -18.42 5.74
N ARG A 131 -17.36 -17.18 5.91
CA ARG A 131 -18.71 -16.96 6.49
C ARG A 131 -19.82 -16.76 5.44
N LEU A 132 -19.52 -16.15 4.31
CA LEU A 132 -20.53 -15.63 3.38
C LEU A 132 -20.45 -16.25 1.98
N GLY A 133 -19.55 -17.20 1.74
CA GLY A 133 -19.24 -17.60 0.38
C GLY A 133 -18.47 -16.48 -0.35
N ARG A 134 -18.32 -16.61 -1.69
CA ARG A 134 -17.60 -15.59 -2.48
C ARG A 134 -18.35 -14.26 -2.41
N PRO A 135 -17.77 -13.21 -1.78
CA PRO A 135 -18.42 -11.89 -1.80
C PRO A 135 -18.55 -11.42 -3.24
N GLY A 136 -19.69 -10.84 -3.60
CA GLY A 136 -19.85 -10.22 -4.91
C GLY A 136 -18.75 -9.17 -5.14
N GLY A 137 -18.25 -9.05 -6.38
CA GLY A 137 -17.11 -8.18 -6.70
C GLY A 137 -17.28 -6.73 -6.22
N TRP A 138 -18.51 -6.20 -6.22
CA TRP A 138 -18.78 -4.85 -5.71
C TRP A 138 -18.53 -4.70 -4.21
N LYS A 139 -18.77 -5.74 -3.38
CA LYS A 139 -18.46 -5.70 -1.93
C LYS A 139 -16.97 -5.57 -1.69
N ILE A 140 -16.16 -6.27 -2.46
CA ILE A 140 -14.68 -6.15 -2.38
C ILE A 140 -14.26 -4.71 -2.69
N LEU A 141 -14.84 -4.10 -3.73
CA LEU A 141 -14.54 -2.71 -4.07
C LEU A 141 -14.90 -1.74 -2.93
N VAL A 142 -16.09 -1.91 -2.31
CA VAL A 142 -16.51 -1.08 -1.18
C VAL A 142 -15.58 -1.28 0.03
N LEU A 143 -15.21 -2.53 0.32
CA LEU A 143 -14.30 -2.84 1.42
C LEU A 143 -12.90 -2.28 1.19
N MET A 144 -12.43 -2.20 -0.05
CA MET A 144 -11.15 -1.58 -0.41
C MET A 144 -11.22 -0.05 -0.42
N ALA A 145 -12.39 0.53 -0.69
CA ALA A 145 -12.56 1.98 -0.70
C ALA A 145 -12.35 2.62 0.67
N LEU A 146 -12.65 1.89 1.75
CA LEU A 146 -12.44 2.40 3.12
C LEU A 146 -10.96 2.67 3.44
N PRO A 147 -10.03 1.70 3.36
CA PRO A 147 -8.61 1.97 3.62
C PRO A 147 -8.00 2.92 2.58
N PHE A 148 -8.48 2.91 1.33
CA PHE A 148 -8.07 3.91 0.35
C PHE A 148 -8.42 5.32 0.79
N GLY A 149 -9.69 5.56 1.17
CA GLY A 149 -10.15 6.88 1.60
C GLY A 149 -9.50 7.33 2.89
N LEU A 150 -9.33 6.43 3.88
CA LEU A 150 -8.66 6.74 5.14
C LEU A 150 -7.20 7.11 4.94
N PHE A 151 -6.46 6.34 4.15
CA PHE A 151 -5.08 6.67 3.83
C PHE A 151 -4.99 8.03 3.15
N ARG A 152 -5.76 8.28 2.08
CA ARG A 152 -5.73 9.57 1.37
C ARG A 152 -6.14 10.75 2.25
N LEU A 153 -7.11 10.56 3.15
CA LEU A 153 -7.50 11.58 4.12
C LEU A 153 -6.34 11.94 5.06
N LEU A 154 -5.67 10.94 5.61
CA LEU A 154 -4.56 11.12 6.54
C LEU A 154 -3.31 11.67 5.86
N ASP A 155 -3.01 11.23 4.64
CA ASP A 155 -1.93 11.75 3.81
C ASP A 155 -2.14 13.24 3.45
N ILE A 156 -3.37 13.65 3.13
CA ILE A 156 -3.68 15.06 2.84
C ILE A 156 -3.70 15.89 4.11
N TRP A 157 -4.31 15.38 5.20
CA TRP A 157 -4.43 16.10 6.48
C TRP A 157 -3.10 16.20 7.22
N LYS A 158 -2.22 15.21 7.03
CA LYS A 158 -0.87 15.13 7.64
C LYS A 158 -0.89 15.38 9.15
N PRO A 159 -1.54 14.48 9.93
CA PRO A 159 -1.54 14.61 11.38
C PRO A 159 -0.10 14.57 11.93
N TRP A 160 0.10 15.17 13.10
CA TRP A 160 1.39 15.09 13.76
C TRP A 160 1.84 13.60 13.89
N PRO A 161 3.09 13.21 13.58
CA PRO A 161 4.26 14.04 13.26
C PRO A 161 4.60 14.12 11.74
N CYS A 162 3.64 13.91 10.83
CA CYS A 162 3.92 13.82 9.38
C CYS A 162 4.68 15.05 8.84
N HIS A 163 4.32 16.26 9.30
CA HIS A 163 5.00 17.47 8.84
C HIS A 163 6.48 17.54 9.23
N GLU A 164 6.80 17.11 10.46
CA GLU A 164 8.18 17.11 10.97
C GLU A 164 9.03 16.08 10.22
N ILE A 165 8.46 14.92 9.93
CA ILE A 165 9.13 13.81 9.27
C ILE A 165 9.47 14.15 7.80
N GLN A 166 8.68 14.97 7.12
CA GLN A 166 9.00 15.48 5.78
C GLN A 166 10.31 16.29 5.72
N GLY A 167 10.78 16.77 6.88
CA GLY A 167 12.08 17.44 7.02
C GLY A 167 13.29 16.51 6.85
N LEU A 168 13.11 15.19 6.88
CA LEU A 168 14.19 14.23 6.69
C LEU A 168 14.82 14.37 5.30
N PRO A 169 16.14 14.06 5.17
CA PRO A 169 16.83 14.19 3.91
C PRO A 169 16.44 13.09 2.90
N GLY A 170 16.51 13.41 1.62
CA GLY A 170 16.37 12.46 0.52
C GLY A 170 15.01 11.76 0.47
N GLY A 171 15.01 10.52 0.01
CA GLY A 171 13.81 9.70 -0.13
C GLY A 171 13.14 9.36 1.20
N GLN A 172 13.85 9.46 2.34
CA GLN A 172 13.22 9.27 3.65
C GLN A 172 12.17 10.36 3.92
N GLY A 173 12.50 11.63 3.63
CA GLY A 173 11.56 12.73 3.81
C GLY A 173 10.36 12.67 2.83
N VAL A 174 10.54 12.03 1.68
CA VAL A 174 9.46 11.83 0.69
C VAL A 174 8.50 10.72 1.13
N VAL A 175 9.01 9.64 1.73
CA VAL A 175 8.22 8.41 1.97
C VAL A 175 7.68 8.30 3.39
N ALA A 176 8.37 8.89 4.37
CA ALA A 176 8.09 8.60 5.77
C ALA A 176 6.74 9.13 6.28
N ASP A 177 6.26 10.26 5.77
CA ASP A 177 4.96 10.81 6.14
C ASP A 177 3.80 9.94 5.65
N ASP A 178 3.90 9.38 4.44
CA ASP A 178 2.92 8.43 3.90
C ASP A 178 2.94 7.09 4.66
N VAL A 179 4.12 6.62 5.08
CA VAL A 179 4.23 5.47 5.99
C VAL A 179 3.48 5.72 7.29
N VAL A 180 3.65 6.88 7.91
CA VAL A 180 2.92 7.25 9.13
C VAL A 180 1.42 7.37 8.88
N ALA A 181 1.01 7.99 7.78
CA ALA A 181 -0.39 8.05 7.38
C ALA A 181 -1.00 6.64 7.20
N GLY A 182 -0.26 5.74 6.55
CA GLY A 182 -0.65 4.33 6.40
C GLY A 182 -0.78 3.60 7.74
N LEU A 183 0.17 3.80 8.67
CA LEU A 183 0.13 3.23 10.01
C LEU A 183 -1.07 3.76 10.82
N TYR A 184 -1.40 5.04 10.72
CA TYR A 184 -2.59 5.61 11.35
C TYR A 184 -3.90 5.11 10.73
N ALA A 185 -3.91 4.76 9.46
CA ALA A 185 -5.07 4.15 8.83
C ALA A 185 -5.39 2.75 9.40
N ILE A 186 -4.38 1.97 9.86
CA ILE A 186 -4.59 0.61 10.38
C ILE A 186 -5.66 0.54 11.48
N PRO A 187 -5.52 1.23 12.63
CA PRO A 187 -6.52 1.16 13.70
C PRO A 187 -7.91 1.63 13.24
N LEU A 188 -7.99 2.63 12.38
CA LEU A 188 -9.25 3.10 11.82
C LEU A 188 -9.91 2.04 10.93
N VAL A 189 -9.13 1.37 10.09
CA VAL A 189 -9.61 0.25 9.26
C VAL A 189 -10.11 -0.89 10.15
N LEU A 190 -9.36 -1.27 11.19
CA LEU A 190 -9.73 -2.35 12.10
C LEU A 190 -11.05 -2.08 12.84
N VAL A 191 -11.34 -0.82 13.18
CA VAL A 191 -12.59 -0.44 13.87
C VAL A 191 -13.74 -0.25 12.89
N LEU A 192 -13.52 0.44 11.78
CA LEU A 192 -14.60 0.84 10.86
C LEU A 192 -15.01 -0.29 9.89
N HIS A 193 -14.09 -1.17 9.54
CA HIS A 193 -14.37 -2.25 8.59
C HIS A 193 -15.46 -3.23 9.06
N PRO A 194 -15.47 -3.73 10.31
CA PRO A 194 -16.56 -4.57 10.81
C PRO A 194 -17.92 -3.86 10.82
N LEU A 195 -17.95 -2.55 11.10
CA LEU A 195 -19.17 -1.75 11.04
C LEU A 195 -19.69 -1.63 9.61
N LEU A 196 -18.79 -1.38 8.65
CA LEU A 196 -19.15 -1.36 7.24
C LEU A 196 -19.67 -2.71 6.75
N GLU A 197 -19.05 -3.81 7.15
CA GLU A 197 -19.54 -5.16 6.83
C GLU A 197 -20.93 -5.42 7.40
N ALA A 198 -21.21 -4.97 8.62
CA ALA A 198 -22.54 -5.11 9.23
C ALA A 198 -23.61 -4.34 8.47
N LEU A 199 -23.29 -3.17 7.91
CA LEU A 199 -24.19 -2.37 7.09
C LEU A 199 -24.45 -2.96 5.68
N LEU A 200 -23.53 -3.76 5.17
CA LEU A 200 -23.60 -4.39 3.84
C LEU A 200 -24.28 -5.77 3.83
N ARG A 201 -24.70 -6.26 4.99
CA ARG A 201 -25.45 -7.53 5.16
C ARG A 201 -26.92 -7.36 4.87
#